data_f90ee81e802ce586597f224b37ada70f
#
_entry.id   f90ee81e802ce586597f224b37ada70f
#
_cell.length_a   1.000
_cell.length_b   1.000
_cell.length_c   1.000
_cell.angle_alpha   90.00
_cell.angle_beta   90.00
_cell.angle_gamma   90.00
#
_symmetry.space_group_name_H-M   'P 1'
#
loop_
_entity.id
_entity.type
_entity.pdbx_description
1 polymer ?
#
loop_
_entity_poly.entity_id
_entity_poly.type
_entity_poly.pdbx_seq_one_letter_code
_entity_poly.pdbx_strand_id
1 'polypeptide(L)'
;MSQGAIGQVLDALPSAVLLIGRDERIAQGNVAANRLFGTQFLGRPYVTVLRQPGFGAAVSAALRGARPDPVRLRLHPTGQAETITLVHFSPLPPAPEGPLSTNSVLASFEDITALETAEAMRRDFVANVSHELRTPLTALMGFIETLRSSARDDAAARDRFLSIMEREAARMNRLVGDLLSLSRVEGEERMRPTTKVDLALVLKGVTQTLEPVAEAAKVKLISEGETGALPVQGDPDQLTQVFSNLVENAIKYGGQGGEVRLRVSAIAHEPVLRGKAYRVDVIDRGEGIDEQHLPRITERFYRVDTHRSREKGGTGLGLAIVKHIVARHRGRFRVDSKKGEGSCFTVILPAV
;
A
#
# COMPACT_ATOMS: atom_id res chain seq x y z
N MET A 1 -23.97 -22.99 36.15
CA MET A 1 -22.86 -23.34 35.26
C MET A 1 -21.57 -23.26 36.06
N SER A 2 -20.76 -24.33 36.06
CA SER A 2 -19.50 -24.35 36.83
C SER A 2 -18.50 -23.33 36.26
N GLN A 3 -17.62 -22.79 37.11
CA GLN A 3 -16.55 -21.84 36.69
C GLN A 3 -15.75 -22.34 35.47
N GLY A 4 -15.59 -23.65 35.31
CA GLY A 4 -14.93 -24.26 34.17
C GLY A 4 -15.68 -24.12 32.82
N ALA A 5 -17.01 -24.14 32.83
CA ALA A 5 -17.81 -24.05 31.63
C ALA A 5 -17.80 -22.63 30.99
N ILE A 6 -17.81 -21.59 31.85
CA ILE A 6 -17.71 -20.19 31.37
C ILE A 6 -16.31 -19.97 30.78
N GLY A 7 -15.25 -20.44 31.44
CA GLY A 7 -13.88 -20.34 30.93
C GLY A 7 -13.72 -20.99 29.56
N GLN A 8 -14.24 -22.20 29.39
CA GLN A 8 -14.18 -22.92 28.11
C GLN A 8 -14.91 -22.17 26.96
N VAL A 9 -16.06 -21.56 27.27
CA VAL A 9 -16.81 -20.74 26.27
C VAL A 9 -16.02 -19.48 25.91
N LEU A 10 -15.43 -18.79 26.88
CA LEU A 10 -14.61 -17.61 26.64
C LEU A 10 -13.35 -17.96 25.86
N ASP A 11 -12.71 -19.09 26.14
CA ASP A 11 -11.51 -19.54 25.41
C ASP A 11 -11.78 -19.95 23.96
N ALA A 12 -13.01 -20.30 23.62
CA ALA A 12 -13.43 -20.57 22.25
C ALA A 12 -13.60 -19.30 21.39
N LEU A 13 -13.63 -18.11 22.03
CA LEU A 13 -13.75 -16.84 21.29
C LEU A 13 -12.40 -16.42 20.71
N PRO A 14 -12.35 -16.04 19.41
CA PRO A 14 -11.11 -15.59 18.78
C PRO A 14 -10.63 -14.23 19.27
N SER A 15 -11.56 -13.36 19.71
CA SER A 15 -11.25 -12.03 20.25
C SER A 15 -10.85 -12.11 21.72
N ALA A 16 -9.98 -11.19 22.15
CA ALA A 16 -9.65 -11.04 23.56
C ALA A 16 -10.88 -10.57 24.36
N VAL A 17 -11.13 -11.20 25.49
CA VAL A 17 -12.28 -10.90 26.36
C VAL A 17 -11.81 -10.82 27.79
N LEU A 18 -12.25 -9.76 28.50
CA LEU A 18 -12.07 -9.59 29.96
C LEU A 18 -13.42 -9.51 30.62
N LEU A 19 -13.55 -10.20 31.74
CA LEU A 19 -14.66 -10.08 32.65
C LEU A 19 -14.24 -9.22 33.86
N ILE A 20 -14.91 -8.09 34.07
CA ILE A 20 -14.61 -7.13 35.12
C ILE A 20 -15.74 -7.13 36.13
N GLY A 21 -15.41 -7.41 37.39
CA GLY A 21 -16.36 -7.43 38.49
C GLY A 21 -16.76 -6.04 38.99
N ARG A 22 -17.77 -5.98 39.88
CA ARG A 22 -18.24 -4.73 40.49
C ARG A 22 -17.15 -4.03 41.32
N ASP A 23 -16.19 -4.81 41.83
CA ASP A 23 -15.01 -4.33 42.55
C ASP A 23 -13.92 -3.75 41.65
N GLU A 24 -14.24 -3.58 40.35
CA GLU A 24 -13.33 -3.07 39.31
C GLU A 24 -12.08 -3.94 39.07
N ARG A 25 -12.12 -5.21 39.50
CA ARG A 25 -11.06 -6.17 39.27
C ARG A 25 -11.39 -7.08 38.10
N ILE A 26 -10.35 -7.52 37.40
CA ILE A 26 -10.48 -8.48 36.31
C ILE A 26 -10.70 -9.87 36.94
N ALA A 27 -11.92 -10.35 36.85
CA ALA A 27 -12.31 -11.65 37.40
C ALA A 27 -11.88 -12.81 36.50
N GLN A 28 -11.91 -12.62 35.17
CA GLN A 28 -11.54 -13.65 34.20
C GLN A 28 -11.10 -13.00 32.86
N GLY A 29 -10.29 -13.73 32.10
CA GLY A 29 -9.93 -13.40 30.70
C GLY A 29 -9.67 -14.70 29.98
N ASN A 30 -9.85 -14.68 28.66
CA ASN A 30 -9.61 -15.82 27.78
C ASN A 30 -8.15 -15.90 27.30
N VAL A 31 -7.81 -16.97 26.57
CA VAL A 31 -6.47 -17.20 26.00
C VAL A 31 -6.03 -16.04 25.10
N ALA A 32 -6.95 -15.44 24.36
CA ALA A 32 -6.64 -14.27 23.51
C ALA A 32 -6.29 -13.03 24.36
N ALA A 33 -6.95 -12.82 25.49
CA ALA A 33 -6.61 -11.76 26.45
C ALA A 33 -5.22 -11.97 27.06
N ASN A 34 -4.82 -13.22 27.33
CA ASN A 34 -3.47 -13.54 27.79
C ASN A 34 -2.39 -13.14 26.79
N ARG A 35 -2.67 -13.28 25.48
CA ARG A 35 -1.75 -12.85 24.40
C ARG A 35 -1.65 -11.33 24.30
N LEU A 36 -2.73 -10.62 24.58
CA LEU A 36 -2.82 -9.17 24.45
C LEU A 36 -2.22 -8.44 25.66
N PHE A 37 -2.51 -8.93 26.87
CA PHE A 37 -2.18 -8.25 28.14
C PHE A 37 -1.13 -8.97 29.00
N GLY A 38 -0.66 -10.14 28.57
CA GLY A 38 0.16 -11.03 29.39
C GLY A 38 -0.70 -11.87 30.34
N THR A 39 -0.06 -12.71 31.18
CA THR A 39 -0.78 -13.66 32.04
C THR A 39 -1.07 -13.14 33.45
N GLN A 40 -0.61 -11.94 33.82
CA GLN A 40 -0.65 -11.43 35.20
C GLN A 40 -1.73 -10.37 35.42
N PHE A 41 -2.85 -10.41 34.75
CA PHE A 41 -3.94 -9.44 34.94
C PHE A 41 -5.06 -9.92 35.86
N LEU A 42 -5.20 -11.23 36.07
CA LEU A 42 -6.27 -11.78 36.90
C LEU A 42 -6.22 -11.25 38.34
N GLY A 43 -7.37 -10.88 38.89
CA GLY A 43 -7.53 -10.32 40.21
C GLY A 43 -7.00 -8.89 40.41
N ARG A 44 -6.37 -8.30 39.38
CA ARG A 44 -5.89 -6.91 39.44
C ARG A 44 -6.99 -5.92 39.07
N PRO A 45 -6.96 -4.70 39.62
CA PRO A 45 -7.82 -3.63 39.16
C PRO A 45 -7.57 -3.39 37.65
N TYR A 46 -8.63 -3.26 36.85
CA TYR A 46 -8.50 -3.09 35.39
C TYR A 46 -7.65 -1.86 35.03
N VAL A 47 -7.68 -0.80 35.83
CA VAL A 47 -6.89 0.42 35.61
C VAL A 47 -5.39 0.20 35.65
N THR A 48 -4.90 -0.89 36.26
CA THR A 48 -3.47 -1.23 36.26
C THR A 48 -3.03 -1.86 34.94
N VAL A 49 -3.96 -2.42 34.17
CA VAL A 49 -3.74 -3.08 32.89
C VAL A 49 -4.05 -2.11 31.74
N LEU A 50 -5.14 -1.36 31.87
CA LEU A 50 -5.67 -0.45 30.85
C LEU A 50 -5.90 0.94 31.45
N ARG A 51 -4.90 1.83 31.31
CA ARG A 51 -4.91 3.19 31.89
C ARG A 51 -5.47 4.23 30.91
N GLN A 52 -6.56 3.93 30.23
CA GLN A 52 -7.16 4.85 29.27
C GLN A 52 -8.49 5.40 29.81
N PRO A 53 -8.65 6.74 29.90
CA PRO A 53 -9.84 7.36 30.50
C PRO A 53 -11.16 6.90 29.88
N GLY A 54 -11.20 6.76 28.54
CA GLY A 54 -12.39 6.31 27.81
C GLY A 54 -12.81 4.88 28.22
N PHE A 55 -11.85 3.97 28.42
CA PHE A 55 -12.12 2.61 28.88
C PHE A 55 -12.73 2.62 30.29
N GLY A 56 -12.15 3.37 31.22
CA GLY A 56 -12.66 3.45 32.59
C GLY A 56 -14.06 4.03 32.67
N ALA A 57 -14.35 5.09 31.92
CA ALA A 57 -15.68 5.68 31.86
C ALA A 57 -16.74 4.68 31.35
N ALA A 58 -16.38 3.91 30.30
CA ALA A 58 -17.25 2.89 29.71
C ALA A 58 -17.49 1.71 30.68
N VAL A 59 -16.44 1.20 31.36
CA VAL A 59 -16.58 0.16 32.42
C VAL A 59 -17.50 0.65 33.52
N SER A 60 -17.29 1.87 34.04
CA SER A 60 -18.12 2.42 35.10
C SER A 60 -19.59 2.61 34.68
N ALA A 61 -19.84 3.00 33.44
CA ALA A 61 -21.19 3.11 32.87
C ALA A 61 -21.85 1.72 32.76
N ALA A 62 -21.11 0.74 32.24
CA ALA A 62 -21.61 -0.63 32.06
C ALA A 62 -21.88 -1.35 33.41
N LEU A 63 -21.06 -1.11 34.45
CA LEU A 63 -21.32 -1.61 35.81
C LEU A 63 -22.61 -1.05 36.41
N ARG A 64 -23.06 0.15 35.98
CA ARG A 64 -24.36 0.72 36.34
C ARG A 64 -25.51 0.21 35.45
N GLY A 65 -25.25 -0.72 34.58
CA GLY A 65 -26.25 -1.33 33.69
C GLY A 65 -26.47 -0.57 32.36
N ALA A 66 -25.70 0.50 32.06
CA ALA A 66 -25.76 1.16 30.78
C ALA A 66 -25.03 0.34 29.70
N ARG A 67 -25.35 0.59 28.42
CA ARG A 67 -24.62 0.07 27.29
C ARG A 67 -23.86 1.23 26.61
N PRO A 68 -22.61 1.48 27.04
CA PRO A 68 -21.82 2.56 26.45
C PRO A 68 -21.46 2.24 25.00
N ASP A 69 -21.21 3.29 24.22
CA ASP A 69 -20.66 3.15 22.88
C ASP A 69 -19.28 2.46 22.92
N PRO A 70 -18.92 1.73 21.86
CA PRO A 70 -17.61 1.09 21.77
C PRO A 70 -16.48 2.13 21.87
N VAL A 71 -15.41 1.76 22.58
CA VAL A 71 -14.25 2.64 22.79
C VAL A 71 -13.07 2.16 21.94
N ARG A 72 -12.52 3.09 21.16
CA ARG A 72 -11.30 2.82 20.39
C ARG A 72 -10.07 3.06 21.23
N LEU A 73 -9.19 2.06 21.26
CA LEU A 73 -7.94 2.08 22.02
C LEU A 73 -6.75 1.79 21.11
N ARG A 74 -5.61 2.39 21.43
CA ARG A 74 -4.31 1.97 20.90
C ARG A 74 -3.60 1.14 21.96
N LEU A 75 -3.29 -0.07 21.63
CA LEU A 75 -2.63 -1.03 22.51
C LEU A 75 -1.25 -1.38 21.97
N HIS A 76 -0.30 -1.58 22.87
CA HIS A 76 1.06 -2.01 22.57
C HIS A 76 1.30 -3.38 23.22
N PRO A 77 0.87 -4.46 22.57
CA PRO A 77 1.10 -5.80 23.12
C PRO A 77 2.60 -6.08 23.23
N THR A 78 3.02 -6.75 24.29
CA THR A 78 4.44 -7.04 24.55
C THR A 78 5.05 -7.82 23.38
N GLY A 79 6.08 -7.27 22.74
CA GLY A 79 6.78 -7.90 21.60
C GLY A 79 6.04 -7.89 20.27
N GLN A 80 4.96 -7.12 20.14
CA GLN A 80 4.19 -6.95 18.90
C GLN A 80 4.11 -5.48 18.49
N ALA A 81 3.68 -5.24 17.25
CA ALA A 81 3.40 -3.90 16.77
C ALA A 81 2.17 -3.30 17.50
N GLU A 82 2.07 -1.98 17.48
CA GLU A 82 0.88 -1.25 17.94
C GLU A 82 -0.37 -1.76 17.22
N THR A 83 -1.45 -2.02 17.99
CA THR A 83 -2.75 -2.43 17.47
C THR A 83 -3.82 -1.40 17.79
N ILE A 84 -4.74 -1.17 16.86
CA ILE A 84 -5.94 -0.37 17.07
C ILE A 84 -7.07 -1.33 17.39
N THR A 85 -7.62 -1.20 18.58
CA THR A 85 -8.61 -2.15 19.09
C THR A 85 -9.92 -1.42 19.41
N LEU A 86 -11.03 -1.94 18.94
CA LEU A 86 -12.37 -1.50 19.31
C LEU A 86 -12.87 -2.35 20.47
N VAL A 87 -13.25 -1.71 21.57
CA VAL A 87 -13.72 -2.41 22.76
C VAL A 87 -15.20 -2.23 22.94
N HIS A 88 -15.92 -3.35 22.98
CA HIS A 88 -17.35 -3.40 23.27
C HIS A 88 -17.58 -3.79 24.71
N PHE A 89 -18.55 -3.15 25.37
CA PHE A 89 -18.88 -3.38 26.75
C PHE A 89 -20.30 -3.90 26.88
N SER A 90 -20.44 -5.09 27.44
CA SER A 90 -21.74 -5.72 27.71
C SER A 90 -21.94 -5.88 29.20
N PRO A 91 -22.91 -5.17 29.81
CA PRO A 91 -23.26 -5.38 31.22
C PRO A 91 -23.86 -6.76 31.37
N LEU A 92 -23.39 -7.48 32.39
CA LEU A 92 -23.89 -8.80 32.75
C LEU A 92 -24.65 -8.68 34.08
N PRO A 93 -25.93 -9.13 34.13
CA PRO A 93 -26.67 -9.15 35.36
C PRO A 93 -26.08 -10.15 36.33
N PRO A 94 -26.32 -9.98 37.64
CA PRO A 94 -25.83 -10.91 38.66
C PRO A 94 -26.37 -12.32 38.42
N ALA A 95 -25.48 -13.31 38.49
CA ALA A 95 -25.88 -14.72 38.48
C ALA A 95 -26.24 -15.18 39.90
N PRO A 96 -27.12 -16.19 40.03
CA PRO A 96 -27.55 -16.68 41.36
C PRO A 96 -26.42 -17.18 42.25
N GLU A 97 -25.34 -17.70 41.64
CA GLU A 97 -24.15 -18.21 42.34
C GLU A 97 -22.88 -18.01 41.52
N GLY A 98 -21.72 -17.89 42.22
CA GLY A 98 -20.39 -17.85 41.59
C GLY A 98 -19.81 -16.44 41.47
N PRO A 99 -18.71 -16.28 40.71
CA PRO A 99 -17.96 -15.02 40.57
C PRO A 99 -18.76 -13.91 39.89
N LEU A 100 -19.91 -14.23 39.29
CA LEU A 100 -20.85 -13.31 38.64
C LEU A 100 -22.06 -12.99 39.53
N SER A 101 -21.99 -13.25 40.85
CA SER A 101 -23.07 -12.95 41.82
C SER A 101 -23.36 -11.44 41.95
N THR A 102 -22.54 -10.60 41.40
CA THR A 102 -22.72 -9.14 41.33
C THR A 102 -22.70 -8.67 39.86
N ASN A 103 -23.18 -7.45 39.63
CA ASN A 103 -23.06 -6.82 38.29
C ASN A 103 -21.61 -6.88 37.81
N SER A 104 -21.44 -7.35 36.60
CA SER A 104 -20.15 -7.48 35.95
C SER A 104 -20.19 -6.91 34.53
N VAL A 105 -19.04 -6.68 33.93
CA VAL A 105 -18.92 -6.19 32.55
C VAL A 105 -18.06 -7.15 31.75
N LEU A 106 -18.58 -7.58 30.63
CA LEU A 106 -17.79 -8.25 29.60
C LEU A 106 -17.22 -7.19 28.66
N ALA A 107 -15.89 -7.04 28.63
CA ALA A 107 -15.18 -6.21 27.67
C ALA A 107 -14.59 -7.11 26.58
N SER A 108 -15.04 -6.93 25.35
CA SER A 108 -14.57 -7.66 24.16
C SER A 108 -13.70 -6.75 23.30
N PHE A 109 -12.52 -7.21 22.92
CA PHE A 109 -11.49 -6.46 22.19
C PHE A 109 -11.39 -6.98 20.76
N GLU A 110 -11.79 -6.16 19.80
CA GLU A 110 -11.72 -6.45 18.39
C GLU A 110 -10.53 -5.70 17.77
N ASP A 111 -9.59 -6.42 17.17
CA ASP A 111 -8.48 -5.79 16.42
C ASP A 111 -9.00 -5.25 15.09
N ILE A 112 -9.04 -3.93 14.98
CA ILE A 112 -9.47 -3.21 13.78
C ILE A 112 -8.30 -2.56 13.05
N THR A 113 -7.06 -2.94 13.36
CA THR A 113 -5.85 -2.31 12.79
C THR A 113 -5.84 -2.38 11.25
N ALA A 114 -6.17 -3.55 10.70
CA ALA A 114 -6.22 -3.72 9.25
C ALA A 114 -7.31 -2.86 8.60
N LEU A 115 -8.50 -2.77 9.23
CA LEU A 115 -9.62 -1.95 8.75
C LEU A 115 -9.26 -0.46 8.79
N GLU A 116 -8.75 0.03 9.92
CA GLU A 116 -8.32 1.42 10.09
C GLU A 116 -7.21 1.81 9.13
N THR A 117 -6.24 0.90 8.92
CA THR A 117 -5.16 1.12 7.96
C THR A 117 -5.70 1.24 6.53
N ALA A 118 -6.63 0.36 6.15
CA ALA A 118 -7.26 0.40 4.82
C ALA A 118 -8.09 1.69 4.62
N GLU A 119 -8.85 2.11 5.65
CA GLU A 119 -9.61 3.36 5.60
C GLU A 119 -8.72 4.60 5.56
N ALA A 120 -7.61 4.61 6.32
CA ALA A 120 -6.62 5.68 6.27
C ALA A 120 -5.99 5.79 4.88
N MET A 121 -5.54 4.64 4.32
CA MET A 121 -5.00 4.62 2.95
C MET A 121 -6.01 5.12 1.91
N ARG A 122 -7.30 4.78 2.06
CA ARG A 122 -8.34 5.26 1.15
C ARG A 122 -8.56 6.77 1.27
N ARG A 123 -8.59 7.31 2.49
CA ARG A 123 -8.71 8.77 2.72
C ARG A 123 -7.51 9.52 2.13
N ASP A 124 -6.31 9.04 2.38
CA ASP A 124 -5.06 9.64 1.87
C ASP A 124 -5.01 9.58 0.34
N PHE A 125 -5.49 8.47 -0.24
CA PHE A 125 -5.60 8.34 -1.70
C PHE A 125 -6.50 9.41 -2.30
N VAL A 126 -7.73 9.60 -1.78
CA VAL A 126 -8.68 10.62 -2.27
C VAL A 126 -8.11 12.03 -2.10
N ALA A 127 -7.48 12.32 -0.96
CA ALA A 127 -6.85 13.60 -0.71
C ALA A 127 -5.72 13.88 -1.71
N ASN A 128 -4.84 12.91 -1.93
CA ASN A 128 -3.71 13.03 -2.85
C ASN A 128 -4.17 13.19 -4.31
N VAL A 129 -5.19 12.42 -4.76
CA VAL A 129 -5.79 12.59 -6.09
C VAL A 129 -6.30 14.02 -6.25
N SER A 130 -7.05 14.54 -5.26
CA SER A 130 -7.59 15.89 -5.30
C SER A 130 -6.50 16.95 -5.39
N HIS A 131 -5.40 16.78 -4.65
CA HIS A 131 -4.25 17.70 -4.69
C HIS A 131 -3.50 17.65 -6.03
N GLU A 132 -3.22 16.44 -6.54
CA GLU A 132 -2.48 16.27 -7.80
C GLU A 132 -3.28 16.70 -9.05
N LEU A 133 -4.63 16.73 -8.96
CA LEU A 133 -5.49 17.31 -10.00
C LEU A 133 -5.67 18.81 -9.86
N ARG A 134 -5.79 19.33 -8.65
CA ARG A 134 -6.04 20.77 -8.41
C ARG A 134 -4.87 21.64 -8.86
N THR A 135 -3.65 21.23 -8.59
CA THR A 135 -2.44 22.01 -8.91
C THR A 135 -2.33 22.35 -10.41
N PRO A 136 -2.33 21.36 -11.34
CA PRO A 136 -2.27 21.66 -12.78
C PRO A 136 -3.51 22.42 -13.25
N LEU A 137 -4.69 22.13 -12.71
CA LEU A 137 -5.92 22.86 -13.09
C LEU A 137 -5.82 24.34 -12.73
N THR A 138 -5.35 24.68 -11.54
CA THR A 138 -5.13 26.07 -11.12
C THR A 138 -4.10 26.76 -12.02
N ALA A 139 -3.02 26.05 -12.40
CA ALA A 139 -2.03 26.60 -13.32
C ALA A 139 -2.62 26.88 -14.72
N LEU A 140 -3.41 25.93 -15.27
CA LEU A 140 -4.12 26.12 -16.54
C LEU A 140 -5.04 27.34 -16.50
N MET A 141 -5.83 27.52 -15.44
CA MET A 141 -6.72 28.66 -15.27
C MET A 141 -5.93 29.98 -15.25
N GLY A 142 -4.83 30.03 -14.51
CA GLY A 142 -3.97 31.22 -14.45
C GLY A 142 -3.33 31.56 -15.79
N PHE A 143 -2.89 30.58 -16.58
CA PHE A 143 -2.37 30.81 -17.93
C PHE A 143 -3.45 31.28 -18.89
N ILE A 144 -4.66 30.74 -18.82
CA ILE A 144 -5.81 31.22 -19.61
C ILE A 144 -6.11 32.68 -19.29
N GLU A 145 -6.13 33.04 -18.02
CA GLU A 145 -6.36 34.43 -17.59
C GLU A 145 -5.25 35.38 -18.08
N THR A 146 -4.00 34.96 -17.98
CA THR A 146 -2.83 35.71 -18.49
C THR A 146 -2.91 35.91 -20.00
N LEU A 147 -3.28 34.86 -20.77
CA LEU A 147 -3.46 34.93 -22.22
C LEU A 147 -4.64 35.83 -22.62
N ARG A 148 -5.66 35.95 -21.78
CA ARG A 148 -6.81 36.85 -22.04
C ARG A 148 -6.54 38.30 -21.67
N SER A 149 -5.51 38.57 -20.86
CA SER A 149 -5.17 39.89 -20.34
C SER A 149 -3.80 40.38 -20.82
N SER A 150 -2.76 40.20 -20.00
CA SER A 150 -1.45 40.81 -20.19
C SER A 150 -0.63 40.25 -21.34
N ALA A 151 -0.84 39.00 -21.74
CA ALA A 151 -0.13 38.34 -22.82
C ALA A 151 -0.95 38.21 -24.10
N ARG A 152 -2.04 38.96 -24.24
CA ARG A 152 -2.98 38.86 -25.36
C ARG A 152 -2.29 39.15 -26.72
N ASP A 153 -1.46 40.17 -26.75
CA ASP A 153 -0.81 40.65 -27.98
C ASP A 153 0.67 40.23 -28.10
N ASP A 154 1.18 39.45 -27.14
CA ASP A 154 2.54 38.89 -27.15
C ASP A 154 2.52 37.46 -27.67
N ALA A 155 2.91 37.32 -28.97
CA ALA A 155 2.94 36.02 -29.65
C ALA A 155 3.92 35.01 -28.97
N ALA A 156 5.09 35.47 -28.54
CA ALA A 156 6.11 34.60 -27.91
C ALA A 156 5.66 34.11 -26.55
N ALA A 157 5.06 35.00 -25.74
CA ALA A 157 4.47 34.59 -24.44
C ALA A 157 3.31 33.62 -24.64
N ARG A 158 2.44 33.88 -25.67
CA ARG A 158 1.33 32.99 -26.00
C ARG A 158 1.80 31.56 -26.31
N ASP A 159 2.76 31.41 -27.22
CA ASP A 159 3.26 30.09 -27.62
C ASP A 159 3.92 29.36 -26.45
N ARG A 160 4.65 30.07 -25.57
CA ARG A 160 5.23 29.52 -24.35
C ARG A 160 4.15 29.05 -23.35
N PHE A 161 3.12 29.85 -23.12
CA PHE A 161 2.04 29.46 -22.19
C PHE A 161 1.21 28.29 -22.74
N LEU A 162 0.90 28.28 -24.04
CA LEU A 162 0.22 27.16 -24.67
C LEU A 162 1.02 25.86 -24.56
N SER A 163 2.35 25.89 -24.75
CA SER A 163 3.22 24.72 -24.56
C SER A 163 3.24 24.22 -23.11
N ILE A 164 3.16 25.13 -22.12
CA ILE A 164 3.06 24.74 -20.71
C ILE A 164 1.69 24.11 -20.45
N MET A 165 0.62 24.71 -20.95
CA MET A 165 -0.75 24.20 -20.78
C MET A 165 -0.91 22.80 -21.39
N GLU A 166 -0.35 22.58 -22.58
CA GLU A 166 -0.35 21.26 -23.23
C GLU A 166 0.34 20.20 -22.38
N ARG A 167 1.51 20.51 -21.80
CA ARG A 167 2.23 19.60 -20.90
C ARG A 167 1.44 19.27 -19.63
N GLU A 168 0.79 20.28 -19.02
CA GLU A 168 -0.02 20.07 -17.83
C GLU A 168 -1.28 19.25 -18.15
N ALA A 169 -1.94 19.51 -19.27
CA ALA A 169 -3.09 18.72 -19.71
C ALA A 169 -2.70 17.25 -19.99
N ALA A 170 -1.59 17.03 -20.70
CA ALA A 170 -1.05 15.68 -20.93
C ALA A 170 -0.69 14.96 -19.62
N ARG A 171 -0.15 15.69 -18.64
CA ARG A 171 0.13 15.14 -17.30
C ARG A 171 -1.15 14.74 -16.58
N MET A 172 -2.20 15.58 -16.63
CA MET A 172 -3.51 15.24 -16.02
C MET A 172 -4.10 13.99 -16.68
N ASN A 173 -4.04 13.89 -18.00
CA ASN A 173 -4.56 12.73 -18.72
C ASN A 173 -3.83 11.44 -18.33
N ARG A 174 -2.51 11.47 -18.19
CA ARG A 174 -1.73 10.32 -17.66
C ARG A 174 -2.14 9.98 -16.23
N LEU A 175 -2.31 10.97 -15.36
CA LEU A 175 -2.75 10.73 -13.98
C LEU A 175 -4.11 10.03 -13.93
N VAL A 176 -5.08 10.48 -14.74
CA VAL A 176 -6.40 9.83 -14.84
C VAL A 176 -6.26 8.39 -15.36
N GLY A 177 -5.45 8.17 -16.41
CA GLY A 177 -5.16 6.83 -16.93
C GLY A 177 -4.55 5.90 -15.88
N ASP A 178 -3.57 6.38 -15.11
CA ASP A 178 -2.94 5.63 -14.02
C ASP A 178 -3.94 5.29 -12.91
N LEU A 179 -4.83 6.23 -12.55
CA LEU A 179 -5.88 6.01 -11.55
C LEU A 179 -6.87 4.94 -11.98
N LEU A 180 -7.33 4.99 -13.23
CA LEU A 180 -8.25 3.99 -13.78
C LEU A 180 -7.58 2.61 -13.86
N SER A 181 -6.33 2.56 -14.31
CA SER A 181 -5.54 1.31 -14.34
C SER A 181 -5.36 0.72 -12.95
N LEU A 182 -4.95 1.54 -11.98
CA LEU A 182 -4.78 1.10 -10.58
C LEU A 182 -6.09 0.55 -10.00
N SER A 183 -7.20 1.30 -10.16
CA SER A 183 -8.53 0.88 -9.69
C SER A 183 -8.96 -0.46 -10.28
N ARG A 184 -8.72 -0.67 -11.59
CA ARG A 184 -9.03 -1.93 -12.28
C ARG A 184 -8.18 -3.09 -11.73
N VAL A 185 -6.87 -2.88 -11.61
CA VAL A 185 -5.95 -3.93 -11.16
C VAL A 185 -6.21 -4.32 -9.71
N GLU A 186 -6.52 -3.36 -8.84
CA GLU A 186 -6.90 -3.63 -7.43
C GLU A 186 -8.21 -4.41 -7.33
N GLY A 187 -9.22 -4.03 -8.12
CA GLY A 187 -10.50 -4.77 -8.16
C GLY A 187 -10.36 -6.21 -8.66
N GLU A 188 -9.38 -6.47 -9.51
CA GLU A 188 -9.13 -7.77 -10.14
C GLU A 188 -7.93 -8.53 -9.55
N GLU A 189 -7.29 -8.05 -8.49
CA GLU A 189 -6.04 -8.63 -7.96
C GLU A 189 -6.16 -10.12 -7.61
N ARG A 190 -7.36 -10.56 -7.23
CA ARG A 190 -7.63 -11.98 -6.91
C ARG A 190 -7.84 -12.86 -8.14
N MET A 191 -8.13 -12.28 -9.30
CA MET A 191 -8.39 -13.01 -10.54
C MET A 191 -7.12 -13.08 -11.38
N ARG A 192 -6.46 -14.25 -11.38
CA ARG A 192 -5.25 -14.46 -12.16
C ARG A 192 -5.57 -14.47 -13.67
N PRO A 193 -4.84 -13.73 -14.50
CA PRO A 193 -4.94 -13.87 -15.96
C PRO A 193 -4.51 -15.28 -16.40
N THR A 194 -5.24 -15.84 -17.36
CA THR A 194 -5.01 -17.20 -17.85
C THR A 194 -4.47 -17.23 -19.28
N THR A 195 -4.43 -16.11 -19.96
CA THR A 195 -3.94 -16.00 -21.34
C THR A 195 -2.45 -16.30 -21.40
N LYS A 196 -2.04 -17.10 -22.38
CA LYS A 196 -0.61 -17.36 -22.64
C LYS A 196 -0.01 -16.21 -23.42
N VAL A 197 0.99 -15.57 -22.85
CA VAL A 197 1.69 -14.40 -23.41
C VAL A 197 3.17 -14.74 -23.57
N ASP A 198 3.76 -14.36 -24.69
CA ASP A 198 5.21 -14.39 -24.87
C ASP A 198 5.83 -13.11 -24.33
N LEU A 199 6.51 -13.22 -23.21
CA LEU A 199 7.17 -12.10 -22.53
C LEU A 199 8.27 -11.46 -23.40
N ALA A 200 8.95 -12.24 -24.27
CA ALA A 200 9.95 -11.69 -25.19
C ALA A 200 9.34 -10.69 -26.19
N LEU A 201 8.14 -10.99 -26.70
CA LEU A 201 7.42 -10.08 -27.59
C LEU A 201 6.97 -8.80 -26.88
N VAL A 202 6.50 -8.92 -25.64
CA VAL A 202 6.13 -7.76 -24.80
C VAL A 202 7.33 -6.84 -24.60
N LEU A 203 8.47 -7.40 -24.16
CA LEU A 203 9.69 -6.61 -23.91
C LEU A 203 10.23 -5.95 -25.19
N LYS A 204 10.20 -6.65 -26.33
CA LYS A 204 10.57 -6.09 -27.63
C LYS A 204 9.66 -4.92 -28.01
N GLY A 205 8.34 -5.05 -27.84
CA GLY A 205 7.37 -3.98 -28.09
C GLY A 205 7.62 -2.76 -27.22
N VAL A 206 7.86 -2.95 -25.94
CA VAL A 206 8.20 -1.88 -24.99
C VAL A 206 9.47 -1.16 -25.41
N THR A 207 10.54 -1.90 -25.73
CA THR A 207 11.81 -1.31 -26.15
C THR A 207 11.64 -0.47 -27.42
N GLN A 208 10.95 -1.01 -28.44
CA GLN A 208 10.68 -0.29 -29.68
C GLN A 208 9.85 0.99 -29.47
N THR A 209 8.84 0.93 -28.59
CA THR A 209 7.98 2.08 -28.28
C THR A 209 8.74 3.18 -27.54
N LEU A 210 9.69 2.82 -26.68
CA LEU A 210 10.42 3.78 -25.84
C LEU A 210 11.77 4.21 -26.45
N GLU A 211 12.21 3.62 -27.56
CA GLU A 211 13.46 4.02 -28.23
C GLU A 211 13.52 5.52 -28.57
N PRO A 212 12.47 6.15 -29.17
CA PRO A 212 12.51 7.58 -29.45
C PRO A 212 12.61 8.44 -28.18
N VAL A 213 11.99 7.98 -27.06
CA VAL A 213 12.06 8.67 -25.77
C VAL A 213 13.44 8.57 -25.15
N ALA A 214 14.07 7.40 -25.29
CA ALA A 214 15.44 7.16 -24.82
C ALA A 214 16.46 7.97 -25.63
N GLU A 215 16.32 8.00 -26.97
CA GLU A 215 17.16 8.81 -27.84
C GLU A 215 17.07 10.31 -27.52
N ALA A 216 15.85 10.83 -27.33
CA ALA A 216 15.64 12.23 -26.92
C ALA A 216 16.29 12.55 -25.57
N ALA A 217 16.33 11.57 -24.66
CA ALA A 217 17.00 11.65 -23.36
C ALA A 217 18.50 11.35 -23.42
N LYS A 218 19.03 10.98 -24.61
CA LYS A 218 20.44 10.53 -24.81
C LYS A 218 20.79 9.29 -23.96
N VAL A 219 19.84 8.35 -23.85
CA VAL A 219 19.98 7.10 -23.13
C VAL A 219 19.94 5.94 -24.12
N LYS A 220 20.88 5.02 -24.02
CA LYS A 220 20.91 3.81 -24.85
C LYS A 220 20.12 2.70 -24.15
N LEU A 221 19.14 2.12 -24.85
CA LEU A 221 18.45 0.91 -24.40
C LEU A 221 19.23 -0.34 -24.85
N ILE A 222 19.52 -1.24 -23.93
CA ILE A 222 20.29 -2.47 -24.19
C ILE A 222 19.46 -3.66 -23.69
N SER A 223 19.11 -4.57 -24.60
CA SER A 223 18.44 -5.83 -24.24
C SER A 223 19.47 -6.97 -24.24
N GLU A 224 19.49 -7.74 -23.13
CA GLU A 224 20.46 -8.83 -22.90
C GLU A 224 19.74 -10.08 -22.40
N GLY A 225 20.30 -11.25 -22.66
CA GLY A 225 19.91 -12.54 -22.07
C GLY A 225 19.11 -13.41 -23.03
N GLU A 226 18.09 -14.09 -22.51
CA GLU A 226 17.30 -15.08 -23.26
C GLU A 226 16.62 -14.45 -24.50
N THR A 227 16.79 -15.09 -25.66
CA THR A 227 16.27 -14.60 -26.95
C THR A 227 15.13 -15.46 -27.51
N GLY A 228 14.79 -16.59 -26.86
CA GLY A 228 13.71 -17.48 -27.25
C GLY A 228 12.33 -17.02 -26.78
N ALA A 229 11.30 -17.81 -27.08
CA ALA A 229 9.96 -17.60 -26.54
C ALA A 229 9.95 -17.81 -25.01
N LEU A 230 9.32 -16.87 -24.29
CA LEU A 230 9.25 -16.83 -22.83
C LEU A 230 7.78 -16.89 -22.39
N PRO A 231 7.14 -18.06 -22.46
CA PRO A 231 5.71 -18.17 -22.20
C PRO A 231 5.38 -17.98 -20.71
N VAL A 232 4.50 -17.03 -20.43
CA VAL A 232 3.93 -16.77 -19.11
C VAL A 232 2.40 -16.72 -19.21
N GLN A 233 1.69 -16.98 -18.09
CA GLN A 233 0.27 -16.66 -18.00
C GLN A 233 0.11 -15.21 -17.60
N GLY A 234 -0.58 -14.41 -18.41
CA GLY A 234 -0.68 -12.98 -18.16
C GLY A 234 -1.71 -12.27 -19.02
N ASP A 235 -1.85 -10.99 -18.73
CA ASP A 235 -2.55 -10.00 -19.53
C ASP A 235 -1.48 -9.19 -20.30
N PRO A 236 -1.48 -9.22 -21.66
CA PRO A 236 -0.42 -8.58 -22.44
C PRO A 236 -0.35 -7.07 -22.23
N ASP A 237 -1.51 -6.39 -22.07
CA ASP A 237 -1.56 -4.94 -21.87
C ASP A 237 -1.00 -4.57 -20.50
N GLN A 238 -1.34 -5.34 -19.47
CA GLN A 238 -0.80 -5.13 -18.13
C GLN A 238 0.71 -5.41 -18.04
N LEU A 239 1.19 -6.47 -18.70
CA LEU A 239 2.64 -6.74 -18.74
C LEU A 239 3.38 -5.65 -19.52
N THR A 240 2.80 -5.16 -20.62
CA THR A 240 3.34 -4.00 -21.34
C THR A 240 3.41 -2.78 -20.43
N GLN A 241 2.36 -2.50 -19.67
CA GLN A 241 2.33 -1.39 -18.71
C GLN A 241 3.40 -1.53 -17.62
N VAL A 242 3.63 -2.74 -17.08
CA VAL A 242 4.71 -3.01 -16.10
C VAL A 242 6.05 -2.56 -16.65
N PHE A 243 6.44 -3.11 -17.80
CA PHE A 243 7.78 -2.86 -18.34
C PHE A 243 7.92 -1.46 -18.89
N SER A 244 6.86 -0.86 -19.46
CA SER A 244 6.88 0.55 -19.86
C SER A 244 7.13 1.47 -18.67
N ASN A 245 6.41 1.26 -17.56
CA ASN A 245 6.61 2.04 -16.34
C ASN A 245 8.04 1.92 -15.78
N LEU A 246 8.61 0.71 -15.79
CA LEU A 246 9.96 0.48 -15.28
C LEU A 246 11.03 1.11 -16.20
N VAL A 247 10.91 0.91 -17.51
CA VAL A 247 11.86 1.45 -18.49
C VAL A 247 11.77 2.98 -18.57
N GLU A 248 10.55 3.55 -18.57
CA GLU A 248 10.38 5.01 -18.50
C GLU A 248 11.00 5.61 -17.22
N ASN A 249 10.83 4.96 -16.08
CA ASN A 249 11.47 5.40 -14.83
C ASN A 249 12.99 5.35 -14.95
N ALA A 250 13.53 4.27 -15.50
CA ALA A 250 14.97 4.13 -15.73
C ALA A 250 15.52 5.22 -16.68
N ILE A 251 14.80 5.56 -17.76
CA ILE A 251 15.18 6.66 -18.67
C ILE A 251 15.12 8.01 -17.93
N LYS A 252 14.05 8.28 -17.17
CA LYS A 252 13.82 9.55 -16.49
C LYS A 252 14.80 9.83 -15.35
N TYR A 253 15.11 8.82 -14.56
CA TYR A 253 15.91 8.96 -13.34
C TYR A 253 17.31 8.40 -13.47
N GLY A 254 17.50 7.38 -14.32
CA GLY A 254 18.78 6.76 -14.62
C GLY A 254 19.57 7.38 -15.77
N GLY A 255 18.97 8.37 -16.48
CA GLY A 255 19.52 8.92 -17.73
C GLY A 255 20.93 9.55 -17.64
N GLN A 256 21.37 9.96 -16.46
CA GLN A 256 22.75 10.43 -16.26
C GLN A 256 23.81 9.35 -16.51
N GLY A 257 23.44 8.05 -16.39
CA GLY A 257 24.30 6.91 -16.67
C GLY A 257 24.44 6.54 -18.15
N GLY A 258 23.71 7.22 -19.06
CA GLY A 258 23.77 7.04 -20.52
C GLY A 258 23.23 5.71 -21.03
N GLU A 259 22.89 4.75 -20.18
CA GLU A 259 22.36 3.45 -20.58
C GLU A 259 21.31 2.90 -19.60
N VAL A 260 20.32 2.19 -20.15
CA VAL A 260 19.35 1.38 -19.41
C VAL A 260 19.40 -0.04 -20.00
N ARG A 261 19.54 -1.04 -19.13
CA ARG A 261 19.65 -2.45 -19.52
C ARG A 261 18.40 -3.23 -19.11
N LEU A 262 17.84 -3.96 -20.07
CA LEU A 262 16.81 -4.96 -19.84
C LEU A 262 17.48 -6.34 -19.94
N ARG A 263 17.67 -6.99 -18.80
CA ARG A 263 18.26 -8.33 -18.74
C ARG A 263 17.19 -9.37 -18.45
N VAL A 264 17.13 -10.39 -19.32
CA VAL A 264 16.18 -11.49 -19.16
C VAL A 264 16.94 -12.78 -18.84
N SER A 265 16.47 -13.53 -17.85
CA SER A 265 17.04 -14.83 -17.47
C SER A 265 15.97 -15.84 -17.09
N ALA A 266 16.18 -17.09 -17.46
CA ALA A 266 15.34 -18.19 -17.01
C ALA A 266 15.85 -18.72 -15.66
N ILE A 267 14.92 -18.95 -14.73
CA ILE A 267 15.18 -19.54 -13.42
C ILE A 267 14.58 -20.94 -13.41
N ALA A 268 15.43 -21.96 -13.26
CA ALA A 268 14.98 -23.36 -13.26
C ALA A 268 14.05 -23.69 -12.07
N HIS A 269 14.30 -23.07 -10.92
CA HIS A 269 13.46 -23.20 -9.73
C HIS A 269 13.50 -21.91 -8.90
N GLU A 270 12.38 -21.20 -8.81
CA GLU A 270 12.21 -20.07 -7.89
C GLU A 270 11.55 -20.57 -6.61
N PRO A 271 12.20 -20.42 -5.43
CA PRO A 271 11.73 -21.04 -4.19
C PRO A 271 10.34 -20.61 -3.75
N VAL A 272 10.01 -19.30 -3.90
CA VAL A 272 8.73 -18.76 -3.46
C VAL A 272 7.60 -19.10 -4.44
N LEU A 273 7.89 -19.09 -5.75
CA LEU A 273 6.92 -19.47 -6.78
C LEU A 273 6.82 -21.01 -6.95
N ARG A 274 7.74 -21.75 -6.34
CA ARG A 274 7.81 -23.22 -6.34
C ARG A 274 7.83 -23.83 -7.75
N GLY A 275 8.52 -23.18 -8.68
CA GLY A 275 8.56 -23.62 -10.07
C GLY A 275 9.53 -22.84 -10.94
N LYS A 276 9.49 -23.14 -12.25
CA LYS A 276 10.24 -22.38 -13.25
C LYS A 276 9.72 -20.97 -13.34
N ALA A 277 10.60 -20.00 -13.60
CA ALA A 277 10.23 -18.60 -13.71
C ALA A 277 11.12 -17.86 -14.71
N TYR A 278 10.66 -16.74 -15.21
CA TYR A 278 11.48 -15.76 -15.93
C TYR A 278 11.70 -14.53 -15.05
N ARG A 279 12.95 -14.09 -15.02
CA ARG A 279 13.39 -12.88 -14.33
C ARG A 279 13.72 -11.83 -15.36
N VAL A 280 13.16 -10.64 -15.19
CA VAL A 280 13.50 -9.46 -15.98
C VAL A 280 14.01 -8.39 -15.03
N ASP A 281 15.25 -7.96 -15.27
CA ASP A 281 15.88 -6.86 -14.56
C ASP A 281 15.92 -5.63 -15.45
N VAL A 282 15.37 -4.52 -14.99
CA VAL A 282 15.54 -3.20 -15.59
C VAL A 282 16.57 -2.45 -14.75
N ILE A 283 17.73 -2.20 -15.33
CA ILE A 283 18.92 -1.70 -14.62
C ILE A 283 19.26 -0.33 -15.18
N ASP A 284 19.36 0.66 -14.33
CA ASP A 284 19.87 1.99 -14.62
C ASP A 284 21.17 2.28 -13.83
N ARG A 285 21.94 3.25 -14.32
CA ARG A 285 23.14 3.76 -13.66
C ARG A 285 22.96 5.22 -13.21
N GLY A 286 21.76 5.55 -12.76
CA GLY A 286 21.45 6.88 -12.26
C GLY A 286 21.92 7.16 -10.85
N GLU A 287 21.27 8.13 -10.21
CA GLU A 287 21.61 8.57 -8.85
C GLU A 287 21.30 7.53 -7.78
N GLY A 288 20.55 6.47 -8.13
CA GLY A 288 20.09 5.49 -7.15
C GLY A 288 19.07 6.06 -6.16
N ILE A 289 18.62 5.22 -5.27
CA ILE A 289 17.59 5.50 -4.27
C ILE A 289 18.21 5.25 -2.88
N ASP A 290 18.02 6.19 -1.96
CA ASP A 290 18.44 6.01 -0.57
C ASP A 290 17.63 4.89 0.09
N GLU A 291 18.28 4.07 0.94
CA GLU A 291 17.69 2.88 1.57
C GLU A 291 16.40 3.17 2.34
N GLN A 292 16.31 4.33 3.00
CA GLN A 292 15.11 4.77 3.74
C GLN A 292 13.86 4.91 2.87
N HIS A 293 14.02 5.13 1.55
CA HIS A 293 12.92 5.29 0.62
C HIS A 293 12.46 3.95 -0.02
N LEU A 294 13.34 2.93 -0.06
CA LEU A 294 13.07 1.66 -0.74
C LEU A 294 11.76 0.98 -0.29
N PRO A 295 11.43 0.91 1.02
CA PRO A 295 10.16 0.31 1.45
C PRO A 295 8.93 1.06 0.95
N ARG A 296 9.07 2.36 0.65
CA ARG A 296 7.97 3.27 0.35
C ARG A 296 7.76 3.58 -1.13
N ILE A 297 8.74 3.33 -1.99
CA ILE A 297 8.66 3.71 -3.43
C ILE A 297 7.51 3.05 -4.19
N THR A 298 6.91 1.98 -3.65
CA THR A 298 5.72 1.32 -4.19
C THR A 298 4.41 1.81 -3.55
N GLU A 299 4.46 2.76 -2.60
CA GLU A 299 3.28 3.41 -2.05
C GLU A 299 2.68 4.36 -3.10
N ARG A 300 1.35 4.51 -3.09
CA ARG A 300 0.64 5.41 -4.01
C ARG A 300 1.04 6.85 -3.75
N PHE A 301 1.35 7.60 -4.83
CA PHE A 301 1.79 9.01 -4.79
C PHE A 301 3.13 9.27 -4.10
N TYR A 302 3.82 8.23 -3.66
CA TYR A 302 5.12 8.42 -3.04
C TYR A 302 6.18 8.85 -4.05
N ARG A 303 7.01 9.81 -3.66
CA ARG A 303 8.12 10.34 -4.45
C ARG A 303 9.28 10.69 -3.52
N VAL A 304 10.49 10.33 -3.93
CA VAL A 304 11.72 10.66 -3.17
C VAL A 304 11.96 12.17 -3.20
N ASP A 305 11.76 12.80 -4.38
CA ASP A 305 11.85 14.25 -4.58
C ASP A 305 10.59 14.72 -5.33
N THR A 306 9.77 15.51 -4.65
CA THR A 306 8.49 15.98 -5.18
C THR A 306 8.65 17.03 -6.28
N HIS A 307 9.67 17.93 -6.20
CA HIS A 307 9.89 18.98 -7.19
C HIS A 307 10.43 18.41 -8.50
N ARG A 308 11.52 17.68 -8.43
CA ARG A 308 12.17 17.06 -9.60
C ARG A 308 11.27 16.03 -10.30
N SER A 309 10.50 15.28 -9.53
CA SER A 309 9.54 14.32 -10.11
C SER A 309 8.38 14.99 -10.81
N ARG A 310 7.92 16.18 -10.35
CA ARG A 310 6.88 16.96 -11.02
C ARG A 310 7.38 17.51 -12.36
N GLU A 311 8.58 18.07 -12.40
CA GLU A 311 9.20 18.54 -13.64
C GLU A 311 9.36 17.43 -14.68
N LYS A 312 9.69 16.22 -14.26
CA LYS A 312 9.80 15.04 -15.10
C LYS A 312 8.45 14.34 -15.39
N GLY A 313 7.32 14.92 -14.95
CA GLY A 313 5.97 14.45 -15.24
C GLY A 313 5.58 13.13 -14.55
N GLY A 314 6.24 12.75 -13.46
CA GLY A 314 5.89 11.56 -12.68
C GLY A 314 4.55 11.73 -11.94
N THR A 315 3.71 10.69 -11.90
CA THR A 315 2.44 10.65 -11.16
C THR A 315 2.61 10.14 -9.73
N GLY A 316 3.67 9.35 -9.47
CA GLY A 316 3.86 8.61 -8.23
C GLY A 316 2.97 7.36 -8.12
N LEU A 317 2.30 6.96 -9.21
CA LEU A 317 1.45 5.76 -9.27
C LEU A 317 2.10 4.60 -10.02
N GLY A 318 3.06 4.86 -10.92
CA GLY A 318 3.63 3.84 -11.79
C GLY A 318 4.19 2.61 -11.07
N LEU A 319 4.99 2.78 -10.00
CA LEU A 319 5.53 1.66 -9.24
C LEU A 319 4.46 0.93 -8.39
N ALA A 320 3.43 1.64 -7.91
CA ALA A 320 2.28 1.02 -7.26
C ALA A 320 1.52 0.12 -8.27
N ILE A 321 1.28 0.61 -9.48
CA ILE A 321 0.66 -0.16 -10.57
C ILE A 321 1.50 -1.41 -10.89
N VAL A 322 2.82 -1.26 -11.03
CA VAL A 322 3.75 -2.39 -11.25
C VAL A 322 3.58 -3.45 -10.17
N LYS A 323 3.60 -3.06 -8.89
CA LYS A 323 3.44 -3.97 -7.76
C LYS A 323 2.13 -4.76 -7.81
N HIS A 324 1.00 -4.09 -8.06
CA HIS A 324 -0.31 -4.73 -8.12
C HIS A 324 -0.45 -5.65 -9.35
N ILE A 325 0.01 -5.22 -10.51
CA ILE A 325 0.00 -6.07 -11.72
C ILE A 325 0.85 -7.32 -11.51
N VAL A 326 2.07 -7.18 -10.99
CA VAL A 326 2.97 -8.31 -10.74
C VAL A 326 2.36 -9.27 -9.70
N ALA A 327 1.71 -8.74 -8.64
CA ALA A 327 1.02 -9.56 -7.65
C ALA A 327 -0.16 -10.32 -8.27
N ARG A 328 -0.98 -9.69 -9.13
CA ARG A 328 -2.07 -10.33 -9.87
C ARG A 328 -1.57 -11.48 -10.75
N HIS A 329 -0.38 -11.35 -11.33
CA HIS A 329 0.29 -12.38 -12.15
C HIS A 329 1.01 -13.44 -11.30
N ARG A 330 0.84 -13.43 -9.97
CA ARG A 330 1.55 -14.33 -9.03
C ARG A 330 3.08 -14.24 -9.16
N GLY A 331 3.57 -13.10 -9.63
CA GLY A 331 4.97 -12.79 -9.73
C GLY A 331 5.54 -12.16 -8.45
N ARG A 332 6.81 -11.78 -8.55
CA ARG A 332 7.52 -11.04 -7.49
C ARG A 332 8.13 -9.78 -8.07
N PHE A 333 8.02 -8.69 -7.33
CA PHE A 333 8.68 -7.43 -7.64
C PHE A 333 9.68 -7.10 -6.53
N ARG A 334 10.91 -6.76 -6.94
CA ARG A 334 12.00 -6.37 -6.03
C ARG A 334 12.68 -5.13 -6.58
N VAL A 335 13.23 -4.33 -5.67
CA VAL A 335 14.04 -3.17 -6.02
C VAL A 335 15.31 -3.24 -5.20
N ASP A 336 16.43 -3.23 -5.89
CA ASP A 336 17.76 -3.15 -5.33
C ASP A 336 18.38 -1.85 -5.83
N SER A 337 18.74 -0.94 -4.93
CA SER A 337 19.31 0.36 -5.31
C SER A 337 20.24 0.87 -4.24
N LYS A 338 21.27 1.59 -4.67
CA LYS A 338 22.19 2.28 -3.80
C LYS A 338 22.49 3.67 -4.34
N LYS A 339 22.42 4.66 -3.47
CA LYS A 339 22.64 6.04 -3.85
C LYS A 339 24.03 6.21 -4.48
N GLY A 340 24.06 6.80 -5.67
CA GLY A 340 25.28 6.99 -6.48
C GLY A 340 25.65 5.81 -7.39
N GLU A 341 25.00 4.64 -7.29
CA GLU A 341 25.34 3.44 -8.08
C GLU A 341 24.24 3.05 -9.08
N GLY A 342 23.04 3.63 -8.98
CA GLY A 342 21.89 3.31 -9.82
C GLY A 342 20.88 2.38 -9.16
N SER A 343 19.94 1.86 -9.96
CA SER A 343 18.87 1.00 -9.47
C SER A 343 18.67 -0.22 -10.37
N CYS A 344 18.21 -1.31 -9.77
CA CYS A 344 17.79 -2.53 -10.42
C CYS A 344 16.37 -2.87 -10.00
N PHE A 345 15.43 -2.81 -10.93
CA PHE A 345 14.04 -3.20 -10.75
C PHE A 345 13.85 -4.60 -11.31
N THR A 346 13.58 -5.57 -10.45
CA THR A 346 13.45 -6.99 -10.81
C THR A 346 11.99 -7.41 -10.80
N VAL A 347 11.52 -7.99 -11.90
CA VAL A 347 10.22 -8.66 -12.02
C VAL A 347 10.46 -10.14 -12.28
N ILE A 348 9.85 -11.02 -11.47
CA ILE A 348 9.90 -12.47 -11.62
C ILE A 348 8.49 -12.97 -11.88
N LEU A 349 8.28 -13.67 -12.99
CA LEU A 349 6.99 -14.22 -13.40
C LEU A 349 7.08 -15.74 -13.53
N PRO A 350 6.04 -16.50 -13.08
CA PRO A 350 5.98 -17.94 -13.27
C PRO A 350 6.00 -18.31 -14.75
N ALA A 351 6.88 -19.21 -15.16
CA ALA A 351 6.87 -19.79 -16.50
C ALA A 351 5.69 -20.77 -16.68
N VAL A 352 5.23 -20.93 -17.92
CA VAL A 352 4.19 -21.92 -18.29
C VAL A 352 4.81 -23.23 -18.72
#